data_0a9ddef86069c25290bde030fd449e1c
#
_entry.id   0a9ddef86069c25290bde030fd449e1c
#
_cell.length_a   1.000
_cell.length_b   1.000
_cell.length_c   1.000
_cell.angle_alpha   90.00
_cell.angle_beta   90.00
_cell.angle_gamma   90.00
#
_symmetry.space_group_name_H-M   'P 1'
#
loop_
_entity.id
_entity.type
_entity.pdbx_description
1 polymer ?
#
loop_
_entity_poly.entity_id
_entity_poly.type
_entity_poly.pdbx_seq_one_letter_code
_entity_poly.pdbx_strand_id
1 'polypeptide(L)'
;MEQTESRLKEVLAIVNDKGGVGKTTTAHNLACGLINERPDWRVLIVDLDAQVANVSLLCGWRERQDKHGTMFEALTQKAAVSVYQVKVGEQDYHGNLYLAPSSEDLLGVEPFLMREMNPMKVLGKIFSLPVTLTSEHGGEQSLMSAFDYIIIDCPPAMNLLTKNAMSVATGIIIPMQLEALPTFGSSSVIKWAEDVKAEINPGLELRGLLKVMVDRRTTLSSEFSKHIDEQYEGYVFKTEIPRRVKIQEAQAGLQDIFTYAPESDAAQSYANFVKEIISTYSEEE
;
A
#
# COMPACT_ATOMS: atom_id res chain seq x y z
N MET A 1 -19.13 -28.76 -6.79
CA MET A 1 -17.97 -27.85 -6.76
C MET A 1 -18.56 -26.48 -6.49
N GLU A 2 -18.57 -26.05 -5.22
CA GLU A 2 -18.93 -24.68 -4.88
C GLU A 2 -17.86 -23.77 -5.51
N GLN A 3 -18.32 -22.85 -6.35
CA GLN A 3 -17.48 -21.73 -6.76
C GLN A 3 -17.22 -20.93 -5.50
N THR A 4 -15.99 -21.04 -4.98
CA THR A 4 -15.52 -20.13 -3.94
C THR A 4 -15.50 -18.74 -4.58
N GLU A 5 -16.47 -17.90 -4.21
CA GLU A 5 -16.46 -16.48 -4.59
C GLU A 5 -15.11 -15.89 -4.25
N SER A 6 -14.55 -15.10 -5.16
CA SER A 6 -13.27 -14.45 -4.91
C SER A 6 -13.39 -13.57 -3.67
N ARG A 7 -12.56 -13.83 -2.66
CA ARG A 7 -12.52 -13.03 -1.45
C ARG A 7 -11.97 -11.62 -1.71
N LEU A 8 -11.13 -11.48 -2.73
CA LEU A 8 -10.44 -10.24 -3.04
C LEU A 8 -11.40 -9.12 -3.39
N LYS A 9 -11.30 -8.02 -2.66
CA LYS A 9 -11.99 -6.76 -2.92
C LYS A 9 -11.09 -5.82 -3.73
N GLU A 10 -9.88 -5.55 -3.23
CA GLU A 10 -8.96 -4.65 -3.91
C GLU A 10 -7.49 -5.00 -3.72
N VAL A 11 -6.69 -4.65 -4.75
CA VAL A 11 -5.23 -4.52 -4.67
C VAL A 11 -4.91 -3.02 -4.83
N LEU A 12 -4.48 -2.39 -3.75
CA LEU A 12 -4.20 -0.95 -3.71
C LEU A 12 -2.69 -0.69 -3.68
N ALA A 13 -2.17 -0.03 -4.70
CA ALA A 13 -0.78 0.42 -4.71
C ALA A 13 -0.67 1.87 -4.19
N ILE A 14 0.17 2.09 -3.18
CA ILE A 14 0.44 3.41 -2.63
C ILE A 14 1.65 4.00 -3.35
N VAL A 15 1.42 4.96 -4.23
CA VAL A 15 2.40 5.39 -5.22
C VAL A 15 2.66 6.89 -5.13
N ASN A 16 3.93 7.29 -5.13
CA ASN A 16 4.38 8.64 -5.40
C ASN A 16 5.88 8.62 -5.70
N ASP A 17 6.34 9.42 -6.65
CA ASP A 17 7.76 9.53 -7.05
C ASP A 17 8.62 10.29 -6.03
N LYS A 18 7.99 11.02 -5.08
CA LYS A 18 8.70 11.73 -4.01
C LYS A 18 8.90 10.86 -2.79
N GLY A 19 10.10 10.98 -2.18
CA GLY A 19 10.38 10.43 -0.85
C GLY A 19 9.71 11.27 0.24
N GLY A 20 9.36 10.62 1.37
CA GLY A 20 8.85 11.31 2.56
C GLY A 20 7.41 11.83 2.48
N VAL A 21 6.67 11.53 1.41
CA VAL A 21 5.25 11.96 1.27
C VAL A 21 4.26 11.05 1.98
N GLY A 22 4.69 10.18 2.87
CA GLY A 22 3.82 9.36 3.70
C GLY A 22 3.25 8.10 3.02
N LYS A 23 3.86 7.57 1.97
CA LYS A 23 3.44 6.29 1.35
C LYS A 23 3.38 5.16 2.37
N THR A 24 4.51 4.84 2.98
CA THR A 24 4.65 3.79 4.00
C THR A 24 3.70 4.01 5.19
N THR A 25 3.58 5.26 5.67
CA THR A 25 2.65 5.60 6.75
C THR A 25 1.21 5.34 6.35
N THR A 26 0.85 5.69 5.12
CA THR A 26 -0.50 5.47 4.58
C THR A 26 -0.77 3.97 4.40
N ALA A 27 0.15 3.22 3.80
CA ALA A 27 0.02 1.78 3.61
C ALA A 27 -0.19 1.05 4.95
N HIS A 28 0.64 1.37 5.94
CA HIS A 28 0.57 0.77 7.28
C HIS A 28 -0.76 1.07 7.99
N ASN A 29 -1.13 2.36 8.10
CA ASN A 29 -2.35 2.74 8.81
C ASN A 29 -3.62 2.36 8.04
N LEU A 30 -3.59 2.31 6.70
CA LEU A 30 -4.71 1.80 5.92
C LEU A 30 -4.94 0.31 6.20
N ALA A 31 -3.89 -0.51 6.17
CA ALA A 31 -4.01 -1.95 6.43
C ALA A 31 -4.54 -2.23 7.85
N CYS A 32 -3.98 -1.58 8.87
CA CYS A 32 -4.43 -1.70 10.25
C CYS A 32 -5.89 -1.22 10.42
N GLY A 33 -6.23 -0.10 9.79
CA GLY A 33 -7.57 0.47 9.87
C GLY A 33 -8.64 -0.36 9.17
N LEU A 34 -8.31 -1.04 8.07
CA LEU A 34 -9.23 -1.97 7.40
C LEU A 34 -9.64 -3.11 8.31
N ILE A 35 -8.70 -3.70 9.05
CA ILE A 35 -8.99 -4.78 10.01
C ILE A 35 -9.73 -4.23 11.24
N ASN A 36 -9.42 -3.03 11.71
CA ASN A 36 -10.17 -2.41 12.80
C ASN A 36 -11.65 -2.17 12.43
N GLU A 37 -11.92 -1.79 11.18
CA GLU A 37 -13.31 -1.59 10.70
C GLU A 37 -14.01 -2.93 10.38
N ARG A 38 -13.25 -3.92 9.90
CA ARG A 38 -13.72 -5.25 9.52
C ARG A 38 -12.79 -6.33 10.04
N PRO A 39 -12.98 -6.81 11.28
CA PRO A 39 -12.08 -7.77 11.93
C PRO A 39 -11.99 -9.14 11.24
N ASP A 40 -12.94 -9.47 10.40
CA ASP A 40 -12.99 -10.71 9.59
C ASP A 40 -12.21 -10.63 8.29
N TRP A 41 -11.79 -9.44 7.87
CA TRP A 41 -11.00 -9.27 6.65
C TRP A 41 -9.54 -9.63 6.84
N ARG A 42 -8.98 -10.34 5.86
CA ARG A 42 -7.56 -10.62 5.76
C ARG A 42 -6.89 -9.56 4.89
N VAL A 43 -5.91 -8.89 5.45
CA VAL A 43 -5.17 -7.82 4.77
C VAL A 43 -3.71 -8.20 4.65
N LEU A 44 -3.19 -8.15 3.41
CA LEU A 44 -1.77 -8.35 3.12
C LEU A 44 -1.11 -7.02 2.81
N ILE A 45 0.00 -6.73 3.46
CA ILE A 45 0.92 -5.67 3.06
C ILE A 45 2.04 -6.30 2.23
N VAL A 46 2.29 -5.77 1.05
CA VAL A 46 3.43 -6.12 0.19
C VAL A 46 4.40 -4.96 0.19
N ASP A 47 5.59 -5.18 0.70
CA ASP A 47 6.62 -4.16 0.79
C ASP A 47 7.57 -4.25 -0.41
N LEU A 48 7.56 -3.23 -1.26
CA LEU A 48 8.46 -3.10 -2.40
C LEU A 48 9.51 -1.99 -2.20
N ASP A 49 9.54 -1.34 -1.04
CA ASP A 49 10.56 -0.34 -0.72
C ASP A 49 11.74 -0.98 0.01
N ALA A 50 12.91 -0.90 -0.58
CA ALA A 50 14.15 -1.44 -0.02
C ALA A 50 14.78 -0.55 1.07
N GLN A 51 14.16 0.56 1.43
CA GLN A 51 14.71 1.46 2.45
C GLN A 51 14.57 0.86 3.86
N VAL A 52 15.55 1.11 4.73
CA VAL A 52 15.63 0.54 6.08
C VAL A 52 14.41 0.87 6.96
N ALA A 53 13.78 2.03 6.75
CA ALA A 53 12.60 2.46 7.51
C ALA A 53 11.31 2.26 6.69
N ASN A 54 11.08 1.03 6.27
CA ASN A 54 9.95 0.62 5.44
C ASN A 54 8.78 0.05 6.25
N VAL A 55 7.71 -0.36 5.56
CA VAL A 55 6.52 -0.92 6.22
C VAL A 55 6.80 -2.27 6.88
N SER A 56 7.78 -3.02 6.40
CA SER A 56 8.20 -4.28 7.03
C SER A 56 8.68 -4.04 8.47
N LEU A 57 9.48 -2.99 8.69
CA LEU A 57 9.93 -2.63 10.03
C LEU A 57 8.76 -2.22 10.94
N LEU A 58 7.80 -1.44 10.42
CA LEU A 58 6.61 -1.04 11.17
C LEU A 58 5.74 -2.23 11.58
N CYS A 59 5.70 -3.29 10.76
CA CYS A 59 5.05 -4.56 11.07
C CYS A 59 5.88 -5.48 11.96
N GLY A 60 6.93 -4.97 12.61
CA GLY A 60 7.78 -5.76 13.51
C GLY A 60 8.68 -6.77 12.81
N TRP A 61 8.77 -6.73 11.47
CA TRP A 61 9.69 -7.55 10.72
C TRP A 61 11.11 -7.04 10.92
N ARG A 62 11.93 -7.84 11.56
CA ARG A 62 13.37 -7.61 11.61
C ARG A 62 14.01 -8.64 10.71
N GLU A 63 14.95 -8.22 9.87
CA GLU A 63 15.71 -9.11 9.02
C GLU A 63 16.17 -10.32 9.84
N ARG A 64 15.53 -11.47 9.62
CA ARG A 64 15.92 -12.71 10.28
C ARG A 64 17.27 -13.11 9.72
N GLN A 65 18.09 -13.75 10.53
CA GLN A 65 19.39 -14.32 10.10
C GLN A 65 19.22 -15.32 8.93
N ASP A 66 18.02 -15.86 8.75
CA ASP A 66 17.64 -16.68 7.59
C ASP A 66 17.12 -15.74 6.49
N LYS A 67 18.00 -15.39 5.56
CA LYS A 67 17.78 -14.46 4.44
C LYS A 67 16.79 -14.95 3.38
N HIS A 68 15.81 -15.78 3.72
CA HIS A 68 14.88 -16.34 2.76
C HIS A 68 13.45 -15.89 3.02
N GLY A 69 12.73 -15.64 1.94
CA GLY A 69 11.30 -15.36 1.97
C GLY A 69 10.94 -13.88 1.97
N THR A 70 11.69 -13.05 1.24
CA THR A 70 11.36 -11.64 0.98
C THR A 70 10.86 -11.46 -0.45
N MET A 71 10.41 -10.25 -0.77
CA MET A 71 10.00 -9.91 -2.14
C MET A 71 11.15 -9.98 -3.15
N PHE A 72 12.42 -9.87 -2.69
CA PHE A 72 13.57 -10.04 -3.58
C PHE A 72 13.65 -11.48 -4.12
N GLU A 73 13.57 -12.49 -3.27
CA GLU A 73 13.57 -13.89 -3.69
C GLU A 73 12.37 -14.21 -4.57
N ALA A 74 11.17 -13.75 -4.18
CA ALA A 74 9.98 -13.96 -4.98
C ALA A 74 10.15 -13.43 -6.41
N LEU A 75 10.67 -12.21 -6.57
CA LEU A 75 10.85 -11.56 -7.86
C LEU A 75 12.00 -12.15 -8.69
N THR A 76 13.12 -12.53 -8.05
CA THR A 76 14.32 -13.03 -8.76
C THR A 76 14.23 -14.52 -9.09
N GLN A 77 13.62 -15.32 -8.22
CA GLN A 77 13.47 -16.76 -8.37
C GLN A 77 12.13 -17.17 -8.98
N LYS A 78 11.20 -16.21 -9.18
CA LYS A 78 9.82 -16.47 -9.63
C LYS A 78 9.11 -17.50 -8.77
N ALA A 79 9.37 -17.40 -7.48
CA ALA A 79 8.80 -18.27 -6.48
C ALA A 79 7.50 -17.68 -5.92
N ALA A 80 6.71 -18.49 -5.25
CA ALA A 80 5.57 -18.02 -4.48
C ALA A 80 6.02 -16.99 -3.42
N VAL A 81 5.19 -15.98 -3.18
CA VAL A 81 5.45 -14.97 -2.17
C VAL A 81 5.42 -15.62 -0.79
N SER A 82 6.46 -15.41 -0.01
CA SER A 82 6.44 -15.77 1.41
C SER A 82 5.61 -14.74 2.17
N VAL A 83 4.58 -15.22 2.85
CA VAL A 83 3.62 -14.39 3.56
C VAL A 83 3.67 -14.73 5.04
N TYR A 84 3.80 -13.74 5.88
CA TYR A 84 3.94 -13.89 7.32
C TYR A 84 2.79 -13.18 8.04
N GLN A 85 2.14 -13.89 8.96
CA GLN A 85 1.24 -13.27 9.92
C GLN A 85 2.07 -12.38 10.85
N VAL A 86 1.67 -11.14 11.03
CA VAL A 86 2.43 -10.14 11.79
C VAL A 86 1.60 -9.48 12.87
N LYS A 87 2.30 -8.84 13.80
CA LYS A 87 1.75 -7.97 14.84
C LYS A 87 2.36 -6.58 14.70
N VAL A 88 1.60 -5.58 15.10
CA VAL A 88 2.08 -4.21 15.17
C VAL A 88 2.13 -3.81 16.64
N GLY A 89 3.33 -3.69 17.20
CA GLY A 89 3.50 -3.62 18.64
C GLY A 89 2.96 -4.87 19.33
N GLU A 90 2.02 -4.69 20.25
CA GLU A 90 1.34 -5.80 20.95
C GLU A 90 0.03 -6.23 20.27
N GLN A 91 -0.43 -5.47 19.28
CA GLN A 91 -1.70 -5.72 18.60
C GLN A 91 -1.54 -6.81 17.53
N ASP A 92 -2.34 -7.87 17.63
CA ASP A 92 -2.29 -9.01 16.71
C ASP A 92 -3.29 -8.94 15.54
N TYR A 93 -4.14 -7.91 15.53
CA TYR A 93 -5.14 -7.69 14.47
C TYR A 93 -5.98 -8.94 14.17
N HIS A 94 -6.41 -9.66 15.23
CA HIS A 94 -7.18 -10.91 15.12
C HIS A 94 -6.51 -12.01 14.30
N GLY A 95 -5.16 -11.92 14.10
CA GLY A 95 -4.43 -12.82 13.23
C GLY A 95 -4.68 -12.60 11.75
N ASN A 96 -5.25 -11.47 11.36
CA ASN A 96 -5.66 -11.17 9.98
C ASN A 96 -4.76 -10.15 9.25
N LEU A 97 -3.69 -9.68 9.90
CA LEU A 97 -2.66 -8.87 9.27
C LEU A 97 -1.49 -9.73 8.81
N TYR A 98 -1.14 -9.59 7.53
CA TYR A 98 -0.07 -10.34 6.89
C TYR A 98 0.90 -9.40 6.18
N LEU A 99 2.14 -9.87 6.04
CA LEU A 99 3.23 -9.14 5.41
C LEU A 99 3.98 -10.04 4.41
N ALA A 100 4.23 -9.51 3.22
CA ALA A 100 5.27 -9.97 2.30
C ALA A 100 6.43 -8.97 2.40
N PRO A 101 7.51 -9.31 3.12
CA PRO A 101 8.52 -8.33 3.52
C PRO A 101 9.48 -7.98 2.41
N SER A 102 10.03 -6.76 2.50
CA SER A 102 11.16 -6.29 1.72
C SER A 102 12.51 -6.74 2.32
N SER A 103 13.57 -6.53 1.54
CA SER A 103 14.96 -6.57 1.98
C SER A 103 15.79 -5.52 1.25
N GLU A 104 16.98 -5.19 1.76
CA GLU A 104 17.92 -4.28 1.07
C GLU A 104 18.33 -4.80 -0.32
N ASP A 105 18.28 -6.12 -0.54
CA ASP A 105 18.60 -6.73 -1.82
C ASP A 105 17.66 -6.28 -2.95
N LEU A 106 16.44 -5.80 -2.63
CA LEU A 106 15.52 -5.23 -3.63
C LEU A 106 16.11 -4.04 -4.40
N LEU A 107 17.11 -3.32 -3.86
CA LEU A 107 17.85 -2.29 -4.59
C LEU A 107 18.49 -2.85 -5.87
N GLY A 108 18.86 -4.13 -5.88
CA GLY A 108 19.48 -4.82 -7.01
C GLY A 108 18.52 -5.61 -7.90
N VAL A 109 17.22 -5.49 -7.75
CA VAL A 109 16.25 -6.36 -8.43
C VAL A 109 16.04 -6.04 -9.90
N GLU A 110 16.18 -4.78 -10.33
CA GLU A 110 15.86 -4.35 -11.70
C GLU A 110 16.60 -5.14 -12.80
N PRO A 111 17.91 -5.45 -12.71
CA PRO A 111 18.60 -6.26 -13.70
C PRO A 111 18.00 -7.68 -13.86
N PHE A 112 17.39 -8.23 -12.82
CA PHE A 112 16.70 -9.52 -12.90
C PHE A 112 15.37 -9.39 -13.61
N LEU A 113 14.59 -8.37 -13.29
CA LEU A 113 13.31 -8.07 -13.96
C LEU A 113 13.50 -7.80 -15.45
N MET A 114 14.54 -7.04 -15.82
CA MET A 114 14.86 -6.69 -17.22
C MET A 114 15.18 -7.90 -18.11
N ARG A 115 15.55 -9.05 -17.54
CA ARG A 115 15.77 -10.31 -18.29
C ARG A 115 14.47 -11.02 -18.65
N GLU A 116 13.34 -10.60 -18.07
CA GLU A 116 12.06 -11.22 -18.35
C GLU A 116 11.49 -10.76 -19.70
N MET A 117 10.75 -11.65 -20.34
CA MET A 117 10.04 -11.33 -21.60
C MET A 117 9.05 -10.17 -21.41
N ASN A 118 8.44 -10.07 -20.23
CA ASN A 118 7.56 -8.96 -19.82
C ASN A 118 7.99 -8.44 -18.45
N PRO A 119 9.00 -7.55 -18.38
CA PRO A 119 9.57 -7.06 -17.13
C PRO A 119 8.57 -6.42 -16.17
N MET A 120 7.50 -5.82 -16.69
CA MET A 120 6.46 -5.13 -15.93
C MET A 120 5.34 -6.05 -15.41
N LYS A 121 5.32 -7.34 -15.80
CA LYS A 121 4.27 -8.30 -15.41
C LYS A 121 4.79 -9.43 -14.52
N VAL A 122 5.96 -9.28 -13.94
CA VAL A 122 6.58 -10.33 -13.11
C VAL A 122 5.77 -10.54 -11.83
N LEU A 123 5.37 -9.45 -11.17
CA LEU A 123 4.59 -9.51 -9.94
C LEU A 123 3.23 -10.20 -10.15
N GLY A 124 2.59 -9.95 -11.30
CA GLY A 124 1.32 -10.61 -11.63
C GLY A 124 1.45 -12.13 -11.76
N LYS A 125 2.55 -12.60 -12.35
CA LYS A 125 2.84 -14.05 -12.42
C LYS A 125 3.04 -14.64 -11.02
N ILE A 126 3.78 -13.93 -10.16
CA ILE A 126 4.06 -14.38 -8.80
C ILE A 126 2.79 -14.42 -7.96
N PHE A 127 1.92 -13.41 -8.07
CA PHE A 127 0.66 -13.35 -7.34
C PHE A 127 -0.34 -14.45 -7.74
N SER A 128 -0.16 -15.03 -8.93
CA SER A 128 -0.96 -16.16 -9.39
C SER A 128 -0.46 -17.51 -8.83
N LEU A 129 0.75 -17.56 -8.26
CA LEU A 129 1.28 -18.77 -7.66
C LEU A 129 0.56 -19.07 -6.33
N PRO A 130 0.41 -20.36 -5.99
CA PRO A 130 -0.21 -20.75 -4.73
C PRO A 130 0.63 -20.32 -3.54
N VAL A 131 -0.03 -19.79 -2.52
CA VAL A 131 0.57 -19.46 -1.22
C VAL A 131 0.03 -20.41 -0.16
N THR A 132 0.87 -20.76 0.80
CA THR A 132 0.46 -21.50 2.00
C THR A 132 0.40 -20.50 3.16
N LEU A 133 -0.80 -20.24 3.64
CA LEU A 133 -0.99 -19.49 4.88
C LEU A 133 -0.77 -20.47 6.05
N THR A 134 0.02 -20.06 7.04
CA THR A 134 0.34 -20.88 8.22
C THR A 134 -0.84 -21.11 9.18
N SER A 135 -2.05 -20.64 8.84
CA SER A 135 -3.26 -20.83 9.62
C SER A 135 -3.99 -22.13 9.26
N GLU A 136 -4.75 -22.71 10.20
CA GLU A 136 -5.44 -24.00 10.17
C GLU A 136 -6.45 -24.23 9.02
N HIS A 137 -6.61 -23.28 8.11
CA HIS A 137 -7.51 -23.34 6.95
C HIS A 137 -6.74 -23.47 5.63
N GLY A 138 -5.56 -24.05 5.65
CA GLY A 138 -4.60 -24.11 4.56
C GLY A 138 -4.94 -25.06 3.43
N GLY A 139 -5.61 -24.53 2.40
CA GLY A 139 -5.51 -25.07 1.04
C GLY A 139 -4.55 -24.21 0.22
N GLU A 140 -3.97 -24.76 -0.85
CA GLU A 140 -3.23 -23.97 -1.84
C GLU A 140 -4.21 -23.00 -2.52
N GLN A 141 -4.03 -21.71 -2.26
CA GLN A 141 -4.81 -20.61 -2.85
C GLN A 141 -3.87 -19.65 -3.55
N SER A 142 -4.32 -19.02 -4.63
CA SER A 142 -3.56 -17.90 -5.17
C SER A 142 -3.53 -16.75 -4.15
N LEU A 143 -2.48 -15.94 -4.19
CA LEU A 143 -2.37 -14.80 -3.30
C LEU A 143 -3.58 -13.86 -3.45
N MET A 144 -4.07 -13.70 -4.67
CA MET A 144 -5.25 -12.88 -4.99
C MET A 144 -6.56 -13.41 -4.38
N SER A 145 -6.68 -14.72 -4.09
CA SER A 145 -7.89 -15.30 -3.49
C SER A 145 -7.78 -15.49 -1.97
N ALA A 146 -6.59 -15.34 -1.40
CA ALA A 146 -6.34 -15.57 0.01
C ALA A 146 -6.69 -14.36 0.90
N PHE A 147 -6.75 -13.15 0.33
CA PHE A 147 -6.91 -11.87 1.04
C PHE A 147 -8.10 -11.06 0.53
N ASP A 148 -8.68 -10.25 1.42
CA ASP A 148 -9.72 -9.27 1.06
C ASP A 148 -9.09 -8.01 0.48
N TYR A 149 -7.98 -7.55 1.05
CA TYR A 149 -7.20 -6.42 0.57
C TYR A 149 -5.72 -6.77 0.49
N ILE A 150 -5.08 -6.29 -0.58
CA ILE A 150 -3.62 -6.30 -0.73
C ILE A 150 -3.17 -4.85 -0.86
N ILE A 151 -2.34 -4.39 0.06
CA ILE A 151 -1.79 -3.04 0.07
C ILE A 151 -0.32 -3.11 -0.31
N ILE A 152 0.05 -2.47 -1.43
CA ILE A 152 1.43 -2.48 -1.93
C ILE A 152 2.09 -1.14 -1.59
N ASP A 153 3.10 -1.17 -0.70
CA ASP A 153 3.95 -0.01 -0.43
C ASP A 153 5.05 0.08 -1.49
N CYS A 154 5.04 1.16 -2.28
CA CYS A 154 5.92 1.35 -3.41
C CYS A 154 7.13 2.23 -3.07
N PRO A 155 8.31 1.99 -3.68
CA PRO A 155 9.49 2.83 -3.49
C PRO A 155 9.25 4.28 -3.99
N PRO A 156 10.05 5.25 -3.54
CA PRO A 156 9.95 6.65 -3.97
C PRO A 156 10.59 6.85 -5.36
N ALA A 157 10.17 6.06 -6.35
CA ALA A 157 10.67 6.11 -7.70
C ALA A 157 9.66 5.52 -8.67
N MET A 158 9.57 6.11 -9.87
CA MET A 158 8.78 5.56 -10.97
C MET A 158 9.60 4.54 -11.76
N ASN A 159 10.05 3.50 -11.06
CA ASN A 159 10.91 2.44 -11.58
C ASN A 159 10.12 1.18 -11.98
N LEU A 160 10.83 0.13 -12.31
CA LEU A 160 10.23 -1.13 -12.76
C LEU A 160 9.44 -1.84 -11.66
N LEU A 161 9.82 -1.68 -10.36
CA LEU A 161 9.03 -2.21 -9.23
C LEU A 161 7.68 -1.52 -9.12
N THR A 162 7.64 -0.19 -9.20
CA THR A 162 6.39 0.58 -9.17
C THR A 162 5.48 0.20 -10.34
N LYS A 163 6.04 -0.02 -11.55
CA LYS A 163 5.27 -0.51 -12.68
C LYS A 163 4.72 -1.92 -12.46
N ASN A 164 5.49 -2.79 -11.83
CA ASN A 164 5.01 -4.12 -11.43
C ASN A 164 3.87 -4.03 -10.41
N ALA A 165 3.96 -3.14 -9.42
CA ALA A 165 2.85 -2.89 -8.48
C ALA A 165 1.58 -2.44 -9.22
N MET A 166 1.69 -1.44 -10.09
CA MET A 166 0.56 -0.96 -10.90
C MET A 166 0.00 -2.04 -11.84
N SER A 167 0.83 -2.98 -12.30
CA SER A 167 0.39 -4.04 -13.22
C SER A 167 -0.58 -5.05 -12.59
N VAL A 168 -0.60 -5.13 -11.26
CA VAL A 168 -1.48 -6.04 -10.49
C VAL A 168 -2.52 -5.30 -9.67
N ALA A 169 -2.35 -4.00 -9.49
CA ALA A 169 -3.26 -3.19 -8.70
C ALA A 169 -4.63 -3.04 -9.41
N THR A 170 -5.70 -3.06 -8.63
CA THR A 170 -7.02 -2.61 -9.06
C THR A 170 -7.13 -1.10 -8.93
N GLY A 171 -6.43 -0.52 -7.96
CA GLY A 171 -6.42 0.92 -7.74
C GLY A 171 -5.08 1.46 -7.24
N ILE A 172 -4.85 2.73 -7.54
CA ILE A 172 -3.70 3.49 -6.98
C ILE A 172 -4.19 4.61 -6.08
N ILE A 173 -3.48 4.79 -4.97
CA ILE A 173 -3.65 5.92 -4.05
C ILE A 173 -2.36 6.73 -4.09
N ILE A 174 -2.49 8.05 -4.26
CA ILE A 174 -1.35 8.97 -4.35
C ILE A 174 -1.36 9.88 -3.13
N PRO A 175 -0.59 9.55 -2.06
CA PRO A 175 -0.38 10.48 -0.95
C PRO A 175 0.42 11.69 -1.42
N MET A 176 -0.04 12.90 -1.07
CA MET A 176 0.62 14.13 -1.47
C MET A 176 0.63 15.18 -0.36
N GLN A 177 1.74 15.91 -0.25
CA GLN A 177 1.86 17.04 0.68
C GLN A 177 1.46 18.33 -0.02
N LEU A 178 0.84 19.26 0.74
CA LEU A 178 0.47 20.60 0.27
C LEU A 178 1.70 21.53 0.35
N GLU A 179 2.63 21.42 -0.59
CA GLU A 179 3.84 22.23 -0.66
C GLU A 179 3.84 23.11 -1.93
N ALA A 180 4.64 24.17 -1.94
CA ALA A 180 4.66 25.20 -2.99
C ALA A 180 5.00 24.71 -4.42
N LEU A 181 5.48 23.48 -4.58
CA LEU A 181 5.85 22.89 -5.89
C LEU A 181 5.31 21.45 -6.09
N PRO A 182 4.06 21.13 -5.68
CA PRO A 182 3.56 19.75 -5.77
C PRO A 182 3.01 19.37 -7.15
N THR A 183 2.71 20.33 -8.00
CA THR A 183 1.93 20.13 -9.22
C THR A 183 2.63 19.27 -10.28
N PHE A 184 3.96 19.12 -10.23
CA PHE A 184 4.68 18.34 -11.21
C PHE A 184 4.76 16.83 -10.86
N GLY A 185 4.84 16.45 -9.59
CA GLY A 185 5.00 15.05 -9.19
C GLY A 185 3.72 14.22 -9.36
N SER A 186 2.56 14.74 -8.95
CA SER A 186 1.28 14.02 -9.11
C SER A 186 0.88 13.86 -10.58
N SER A 187 1.16 14.84 -11.43
CA SER A 187 0.88 14.75 -12.87
C SER A 187 1.75 13.68 -13.56
N SER A 188 3.00 13.48 -13.14
CA SER A 188 3.85 12.42 -13.66
C SER A 188 3.35 11.04 -13.25
N VAL A 189 2.96 10.86 -11.98
CA VAL A 189 2.40 9.59 -11.47
C VAL A 189 1.09 9.22 -12.19
N ILE A 190 0.18 10.19 -12.37
CA ILE A 190 -1.08 9.98 -13.07
C ILE A 190 -0.82 9.57 -14.52
N LYS A 191 0.07 10.28 -15.23
CA LYS A 191 0.44 9.92 -16.60
C LYS A 191 1.00 8.49 -16.68
N TRP A 192 1.87 8.10 -15.74
CA TRP A 192 2.40 6.74 -15.70
C TRP A 192 1.31 5.70 -15.43
N ALA A 193 0.33 6.02 -14.60
CA ALA A 193 -0.83 5.15 -14.37
C ALA A 193 -1.69 5.00 -15.64
N GLU A 194 -1.87 6.08 -16.39
CA GLU A 194 -2.55 6.04 -17.70
C GLU A 194 -1.80 5.18 -18.71
N ASP A 195 -0.47 5.30 -18.80
CA ASP A 195 0.37 4.46 -19.66
C ASP A 195 0.27 2.98 -19.26
N VAL A 196 0.35 2.67 -17.95
CA VAL A 196 0.18 1.30 -17.44
C VAL A 196 -1.22 0.77 -17.71
N LYS A 197 -2.27 1.60 -17.52
CA LYS A 197 -3.65 1.24 -17.82
C LYS A 197 -3.82 0.91 -19.30
N ALA A 198 -3.27 1.72 -20.18
CA ALA A 198 -3.41 1.54 -21.63
C ALA A 198 -2.68 0.29 -22.15
N GLU A 199 -1.49 0.00 -21.63
CA GLU A 199 -0.60 -1.01 -22.24
C GLU A 199 -0.52 -2.32 -21.47
N ILE A 200 -0.79 -2.31 -20.14
CA ILE A 200 -0.43 -3.41 -19.24
C ILE A 200 -1.63 -3.92 -18.47
N ASN A 201 -2.36 -3.03 -17.79
CA ASN A 201 -3.44 -3.34 -16.88
C ASN A 201 -4.67 -2.45 -17.12
N PRO A 202 -5.56 -2.81 -18.05
CA PRO A 202 -6.75 -2.01 -18.36
C PRO A 202 -7.72 -1.81 -17.18
N GLY A 203 -7.63 -2.68 -16.15
CA GLY A 203 -8.44 -2.59 -14.93
C GLY A 203 -7.88 -1.65 -13.88
N LEU A 204 -6.71 -1.01 -14.12
CA LEU A 204 -6.13 -0.09 -13.16
C LEU A 204 -6.95 1.20 -13.07
N GLU A 205 -7.27 1.63 -11.86
CA GLU A 205 -8.00 2.86 -11.59
C GLU A 205 -7.23 3.80 -10.67
N LEU A 206 -7.42 5.11 -10.88
CA LEU A 206 -7.00 6.11 -9.89
C LEU A 206 -8.06 6.18 -8.79
N ARG A 207 -7.79 5.56 -7.64
CA ARG A 207 -8.70 5.64 -6.47
C ARG A 207 -8.71 7.04 -5.85
N GLY A 208 -7.59 7.72 -5.86
CA GLY A 208 -7.56 9.12 -5.52
C GLY A 208 -6.24 9.64 -5.00
N LEU A 209 -6.22 10.96 -4.81
CA LEU A 209 -5.15 11.72 -4.21
C LEU A 209 -5.48 11.96 -2.74
N LEU A 210 -4.60 11.50 -1.83
CA LEU A 210 -4.74 11.70 -0.40
C LEU A 210 -3.85 12.86 0.06
N LYS A 211 -4.45 13.96 0.48
CA LYS A 211 -3.71 15.07 1.08
C LYS A 211 -3.18 14.65 2.45
N VAL A 212 -1.87 14.64 2.61
CA VAL A 212 -1.21 14.22 3.87
C VAL A 212 -0.33 15.33 4.44
N MET A 213 -0.03 15.24 5.74
CA MET A 213 0.75 16.24 6.49
C MET A 213 0.18 17.66 6.35
N VAL A 214 -1.15 17.77 6.30
CA VAL A 214 -1.84 19.04 6.12
C VAL A 214 -1.68 19.91 7.36
N ASP A 215 -1.18 21.14 7.17
CA ASP A 215 -1.13 22.18 8.21
C ASP A 215 -2.08 23.32 7.84
N ARG A 216 -3.27 23.27 8.40
CA ARG A 216 -4.34 24.28 8.13
C ARG A 216 -4.07 25.67 8.74
N ARG A 217 -2.98 25.85 9.48
CA ARG A 217 -2.64 27.16 10.09
C ARG A 217 -2.05 28.14 9.09
N THR A 218 -1.66 27.68 7.91
CA THR A 218 -1.06 28.51 6.88
C THR A 218 -2.04 28.78 5.74
N THR A 219 -2.15 30.04 5.30
CA THR A 219 -2.98 30.46 4.15
C THR A 219 -2.54 29.71 2.89
N LEU A 220 -1.24 29.53 2.73
CA LEU A 220 -0.66 28.83 1.59
C LEU A 220 -1.17 27.39 1.46
N SER A 221 -1.25 26.66 2.57
CA SER A 221 -1.79 25.28 2.58
C SER A 221 -3.25 25.23 2.12
N SER A 222 -4.05 26.24 2.53
CA SER A 222 -5.46 26.34 2.12
C SER A 222 -5.62 26.63 0.62
N GLU A 223 -4.78 27.53 0.08
CA GLU A 223 -4.78 27.86 -1.35
C GLU A 223 -4.37 26.66 -2.20
N PHE A 224 -3.31 25.94 -1.79
CA PHE A 224 -2.88 24.72 -2.49
C PHE A 224 -3.93 23.60 -2.40
N SER A 225 -4.56 23.39 -1.23
CA SER A 225 -5.61 22.40 -1.09
C SER A 225 -6.74 22.69 -2.10
N LYS A 226 -7.20 23.94 -2.17
CA LYS A 226 -8.24 24.34 -3.11
C LYS A 226 -7.83 24.14 -4.57
N HIS A 227 -6.60 24.51 -4.92
CA HIS A 227 -6.10 24.33 -6.27
C HIS A 227 -6.06 22.84 -6.68
N ILE A 228 -5.66 21.95 -5.77
CA ILE A 228 -5.65 20.50 -6.00
C ILE A 228 -7.08 19.98 -6.16
N ASP A 229 -8.02 20.43 -5.32
CA ASP A 229 -9.42 20.04 -5.40
C ASP A 229 -10.05 20.46 -6.74
N GLU A 230 -9.70 21.66 -7.25
CA GLU A 230 -10.15 22.14 -8.55
C GLU A 230 -9.48 21.40 -9.73
N GLN A 231 -8.16 21.15 -9.63
CA GLN A 231 -7.40 20.52 -10.71
C GLN A 231 -7.72 19.04 -10.90
N TYR A 232 -8.03 18.34 -9.79
CA TYR A 232 -8.28 16.91 -9.75
C TYR A 232 -9.69 16.59 -9.21
N GLU A 233 -10.68 17.39 -9.64
CA GLU A 233 -12.07 17.23 -9.22
C GLU A 233 -12.54 15.77 -9.44
N GLY A 234 -13.16 15.21 -8.40
CA GLY A 234 -13.62 13.81 -8.41
C GLY A 234 -12.55 12.76 -8.06
N TYR A 235 -11.27 13.15 -8.00
CA TYR A 235 -10.15 12.24 -7.67
C TYR A 235 -9.47 12.58 -6.35
N VAL A 236 -9.91 13.57 -5.62
CA VAL A 236 -9.31 13.94 -4.33
C VAL A 236 -10.17 13.39 -3.21
N PHE A 237 -9.55 12.61 -2.31
CA PHE A 237 -10.25 12.14 -1.11
C PHE A 237 -10.75 13.32 -0.27
N LYS A 238 -11.97 13.20 0.27
CA LYS A 238 -12.55 14.19 1.18
C LYS A 238 -11.74 14.27 2.48
N THR A 239 -11.18 13.15 2.88
CA THR A 239 -10.33 13.03 4.06
C THR A 239 -8.95 13.63 3.81
N GLU A 240 -8.47 14.40 4.78
CA GLU A 240 -7.10 14.92 4.84
C GLU A 240 -6.40 14.37 6.08
N ILE A 241 -5.13 13.96 5.95
CA ILE A 241 -4.31 13.52 7.08
C ILE A 241 -3.51 14.69 7.62
N PRO A 242 -3.77 15.14 8.86
CA PRO A 242 -3.11 16.32 9.41
C PRO A 242 -1.64 16.03 9.75
N ARG A 243 -0.81 17.08 9.73
CA ARG A 243 0.55 17.01 10.25
C ARG A 243 0.49 16.92 11.79
N ARG A 244 0.83 15.77 12.36
CA ARG A 244 0.83 15.54 13.81
C ARG A 244 2.07 14.79 14.25
N VAL A 245 2.64 15.25 15.36
CA VAL A 245 3.78 14.58 16.01
C VAL A 245 3.41 13.15 16.42
N LYS A 246 2.15 12.92 16.80
CA LYS A 246 1.63 11.59 17.18
C LYS A 246 1.82 10.53 16.10
N ILE A 247 1.74 10.89 14.80
CA ILE A 247 2.01 9.95 13.70
C ILE A 247 3.50 9.56 13.69
N GLN A 248 4.40 10.53 13.91
CA GLN A 248 5.84 10.28 13.95
C GLN A 248 6.23 9.47 15.20
N GLU A 249 5.62 9.78 16.35
CA GLU A 249 5.83 9.03 17.60
C GLU A 249 5.35 7.58 17.47
N ALA A 250 4.18 7.36 16.84
CA ALA A 250 3.66 6.03 16.56
C ALA A 250 4.65 5.22 15.70
N GLN A 251 5.14 5.80 14.60
CA GLN A 251 6.14 5.17 13.74
C GLN A 251 7.45 4.86 14.49
N ALA A 252 7.96 5.80 15.30
CA ALA A 252 9.14 5.59 16.11
C ALA A 252 8.95 4.46 17.14
N GLY A 253 7.73 4.28 17.64
CA GLY A 253 7.32 3.20 18.52
C GLY A 253 6.96 1.89 17.80
N LEU A 254 7.10 1.82 16.48
CA LEU A 254 6.67 0.68 15.64
C LEU A 254 5.20 0.29 15.91
N GLN A 255 4.35 1.31 16.00
CA GLN A 255 2.91 1.17 16.22
C GLN A 255 2.13 1.91 15.13
N ASP A 256 0.91 1.48 14.89
CA ASP A 256 -0.04 2.26 14.11
C ASP A 256 -0.67 3.37 14.95
N ILE A 257 -1.32 4.32 14.27
CA ILE A 257 -1.90 5.48 14.95
C ILE A 257 -3.11 5.13 15.83
N PHE A 258 -3.85 4.07 15.49
CA PHE A 258 -5.03 3.66 16.26
C PHE A 258 -4.66 3.04 17.59
N THR A 259 -3.53 2.31 17.64
CA THR A 259 -2.96 1.74 18.86
C THR A 259 -2.25 2.80 19.69
N TYR A 260 -1.41 3.63 19.04
CA TYR A 260 -0.58 4.62 19.74
C TYR A 260 -1.37 5.78 20.33
N ALA A 261 -2.33 6.33 19.58
CA ALA A 261 -3.09 7.51 19.97
C ALA A 261 -4.55 7.44 19.45
N PRO A 262 -5.37 6.50 19.97
CA PRO A 262 -6.72 6.21 19.45
C PRO A 262 -7.65 7.41 19.47
N GLU A 263 -7.52 8.31 20.46
CA GLU A 263 -8.36 9.50 20.61
C GLU A 263 -7.86 10.72 19.81
N SER A 264 -6.78 10.57 19.04
CA SER A 264 -6.20 11.68 18.28
C SER A 264 -7.01 11.99 17.00
N ASP A 265 -6.94 13.24 16.56
CA ASP A 265 -7.49 13.65 15.27
C ASP A 265 -6.79 12.96 14.10
N ALA A 266 -5.55 12.52 14.26
CA ALA A 266 -4.82 11.72 13.29
C ALA A 266 -5.42 10.31 13.15
N ALA A 267 -5.74 9.64 14.26
CA ALA A 267 -6.42 8.34 14.25
C ALA A 267 -7.81 8.46 13.62
N GLN A 268 -8.56 9.50 13.98
CA GLN A 268 -9.87 9.75 13.39
C GLN A 268 -9.78 10.03 11.88
N SER A 269 -8.77 10.76 11.42
CA SER A 269 -8.57 11.02 9.99
C SER A 269 -8.27 9.73 9.24
N TYR A 270 -7.37 8.87 9.73
CA TYR A 270 -7.14 7.57 9.10
C TYR A 270 -8.37 6.67 9.14
N ALA A 271 -9.17 6.67 10.22
CA ALA A 271 -10.43 5.93 10.27
C ALA A 271 -11.43 6.43 9.22
N ASN A 272 -11.55 7.75 9.02
CA ASN A 272 -12.40 8.33 7.99
C ASN A 272 -11.90 7.95 6.58
N PHE A 273 -10.58 7.97 6.34
CA PHE A 273 -9.99 7.54 5.08
C PHE A 273 -10.30 6.08 4.77
N VAL A 274 -10.18 5.18 5.76
CA VAL A 274 -10.56 3.77 5.62
C VAL A 274 -12.02 3.62 5.23
N LYS A 275 -12.93 4.36 5.88
CA LYS A 275 -14.36 4.34 5.54
C LYS A 275 -14.63 4.86 4.13
N GLU A 276 -13.89 5.86 3.69
CA GLU A 276 -13.98 6.40 2.33
C GLU A 276 -13.54 5.36 1.29
N ILE A 277 -12.48 4.60 1.56
CA ILE A 277 -12.05 3.47 0.71
C ILE A 277 -13.12 2.38 0.66
N ILE A 278 -13.70 1.99 1.78
CA ILE A 278 -14.72 0.94 1.85
C ILE A 278 -16.01 1.36 1.14
N SER A 279 -16.43 2.62 1.29
CA SER A 279 -17.69 3.11 0.70
C SER A 279 -17.67 3.16 -0.82
N THR A 280 -16.52 3.41 -1.43
CA THR A 280 -16.35 3.39 -2.89
C THR A 280 -16.68 2.00 -3.48
N TYR A 281 -16.54 0.94 -2.69
CA TYR A 281 -16.87 -0.44 -3.08
C TYR A 281 -18.37 -0.75 -3.01
N SER A 282 -19.08 -0.10 -2.08
CA SER A 282 -20.50 -0.40 -1.82
C SER A 282 -21.47 0.27 -2.81
N GLU A 283 -20.96 1.19 -3.64
CA GLU A 283 -21.76 1.88 -4.66
C GLU A 283 -21.70 1.18 -6.05
N GLU A 284 -20.81 0.17 -6.20
CA GLU A 284 -20.65 -0.59 -7.45
C GLU A 284 -21.38 -1.96 -7.45
N GLU A 285 -22.00 -2.38 -6.32
CA GLU A 285 -22.90 -3.53 -6.20
C GLU A 285 -24.37 -3.10 -6.36
#